data_0f5244f85305f1035a3cf44660db46bd
#
_entry.id   0f5244f85305f1035a3cf44660db46bd
#
_cell.length_a   1.000
_cell.length_b   1.000
_cell.length_c   1.000
_cell.angle_alpha   90.00
_cell.angle_beta   90.00
_cell.angle_gamma   90.00
#
_symmetry.space_group_name_H-M   'P 1'
#
loop_
_entity.id
_entity.type
_entity.pdbx_description
1 polymer ?
#
loop_
_entity_poly.entity_id
_entity_poly.type
_entity_poly.pdbx_seq_one_letter_code
_entity_poly.pdbx_strand_id
1 'polypeptide(L)'
;MSELNFSADPTDILKAKLEDLELQEPEIITAPKIFYEDVSSEAFAYHIAIGHPSASLWSDEGGLFVASNGMKEDNAMGMLAIINRIWDGNDFEPTRKTAKTKRISGRRCTANIMLQQTVFEKWQGKQNDMSRAIGTSARFLTQRPKSTMGEREYQVPPERTPKMQTFHDRVRDIMEIPIPVDDEGRLMPP
;
A
#
# COMPACT_ATOMS: atom_id res chain seq x y z
N MET A 1 -17.25 64.74 16.11
CA MET A 1 -17.70 63.72 15.17
C MET A 1 -16.53 63.46 14.21
N SER A 2 -15.75 62.45 14.47
CA SER A 2 -14.66 62.00 13.61
C SER A 2 -14.97 60.59 13.19
N GLU A 3 -15.35 60.42 11.92
CA GLU A 3 -15.55 59.14 11.26
C GLU A 3 -14.18 58.47 11.12
N LEU A 4 -13.97 57.42 11.89
CA LEU A 4 -12.88 56.49 11.67
C LEU A 4 -13.22 55.62 10.43
N ASN A 5 -12.73 56.02 9.29
CA ASN A 5 -12.74 55.25 8.06
C ASN A 5 -11.72 54.12 8.23
N PHE A 6 -12.17 52.93 8.68
CA PHE A 6 -11.38 51.73 8.69
C PHE A 6 -11.33 51.22 7.25
N SER A 7 -10.39 51.72 6.48
CA SER A 7 -10.00 51.13 5.20
C SER A 7 -9.24 49.82 5.52
N ALA A 8 -9.86 48.66 5.31
CA ALA A 8 -9.19 47.38 5.44
C ALA A 8 -7.95 47.35 4.53
N ASP A 9 -6.84 46.85 5.08
CA ASP A 9 -5.60 46.70 4.31
C ASP A 9 -5.90 45.87 3.03
N PRO A 10 -5.50 46.32 1.85
CA PRO A 10 -5.67 45.56 0.60
C PRO A 10 -5.12 44.11 0.73
N THR A 11 -4.09 43.91 1.57
CA THR A 11 -3.50 42.60 1.84
C THR A 11 -4.46 41.68 2.62
N ASP A 12 -5.23 42.21 3.55
CA ASP A 12 -6.19 41.43 4.34
C ASP A 12 -7.42 41.06 3.50
N ILE A 13 -7.84 41.95 2.58
CA ILE A 13 -8.91 41.64 1.64
C ILE A 13 -8.49 40.51 0.69
N LEU A 14 -7.24 40.52 0.22
CA LEU A 14 -6.72 39.47 -0.66
C LEU A 14 -6.58 38.14 0.06
N LYS A 15 -6.15 38.14 1.33
CA LYS A 15 -6.09 36.93 2.15
C LYS A 15 -7.46 36.31 2.37
N ALA A 16 -8.44 37.12 2.76
CA ALA A 16 -9.81 36.64 2.97
C ALA A 16 -10.41 36.07 1.67
N LYS A 17 -10.09 36.66 0.53
CA LYS A 17 -10.54 36.17 -0.77
C LYS A 17 -9.84 34.88 -1.19
N LEU A 18 -8.57 34.71 -0.83
CA LEU A 18 -7.84 33.47 -1.04
C LEU A 18 -8.41 32.33 -0.19
N GLU A 19 -8.66 32.59 1.10
CA GLU A 19 -9.29 31.61 2.00
C GLU A 19 -10.69 31.21 1.50
N ASP A 20 -11.49 32.14 0.99
CA ASP A 20 -12.80 31.83 0.41
C ASP A 20 -12.70 31.00 -0.86
N LEU A 21 -11.71 31.25 -1.71
CA LEU A 21 -11.45 30.45 -2.91
C LEU A 21 -10.94 29.04 -2.57
N GLU A 22 -10.07 28.90 -1.55
CA GLU A 22 -9.59 27.61 -1.07
C GLU A 22 -10.74 26.77 -0.47
N LEU A 23 -11.71 27.41 0.21
CA LEU A 23 -12.92 26.74 0.71
C LEU A 23 -13.89 26.32 -0.42
N GLN A 24 -13.86 27.01 -1.55
CA GLN A 24 -14.68 26.69 -2.71
C GLN A 24 -13.99 25.71 -3.67
N GLU A 25 -12.72 25.38 -3.44
CA GLU A 25 -12.02 24.40 -4.26
C GLU A 25 -12.73 23.03 -4.17
N PRO A 26 -13.19 22.47 -5.31
CA PRO A 26 -13.87 21.20 -5.28
C PRO A 26 -12.92 20.11 -4.80
N GLU A 27 -13.40 19.28 -3.89
CA GLU A 27 -12.63 18.11 -3.43
C GLU A 27 -12.36 17.19 -4.62
N ILE A 28 -11.09 17.08 -5.01
CA ILE A 28 -10.68 16.18 -6.11
C ILE A 28 -10.80 14.76 -5.58
N ILE A 29 -11.87 14.08 -5.96
CA ILE A 29 -12.04 12.65 -5.69
C ILE A 29 -11.05 11.89 -6.55
N THR A 30 -9.88 11.60 -5.99
CA THR A 30 -8.89 10.74 -6.63
C THR A 30 -9.25 9.28 -6.39
N ALA A 31 -9.08 8.45 -7.42
CA ALA A 31 -9.24 7.01 -7.26
C ALA A 31 -8.32 6.50 -6.15
N PRO A 32 -8.80 5.62 -5.25
CA PRO A 32 -7.99 5.12 -4.15
C PRO A 32 -6.78 4.35 -4.67
N LYS A 33 -5.59 4.70 -4.20
CA LYS A 33 -4.38 3.93 -4.51
C LYS A 33 -4.36 2.69 -3.64
N ILE A 34 -4.58 1.53 -4.25
CA ILE A 34 -4.60 0.23 -3.58
C ILE A 34 -3.34 -0.59 -3.89
N PHE A 35 -2.80 -0.48 -5.10
CA PHE A 35 -1.65 -1.26 -5.55
C PHE A 35 -0.34 -0.47 -5.40
N TYR A 36 0.67 -1.14 -4.88
CA TYR A 36 2.02 -0.61 -4.65
C TYR A 36 3.04 -1.62 -5.17
N GLU A 37 3.85 -1.23 -6.13
CA GLU A 37 4.91 -2.05 -6.73
C GLU A 37 6.29 -1.64 -6.21
N ASP A 38 6.60 -0.36 -6.31
CA ASP A 38 7.85 0.22 -5.80
C ASP A 38 7.53 1.37 -4.84
N VAL A 39 7.71 1.11 -3.56
CA VAL A 39 7.38 2.07 -2.50
C VAL A 39 8.34 1.92 -1.32
N SER A 40 8.83 3.05 -0.80
CA SER A 40 9.60 3.01 0.44
C SER A 40 8.71 2.70 1.64
N SER A 41 9.28 2.17 2.71
CA SER A 41 8.54 1.86 3.95
C SER A 41 7.84 3.09 4.54
N GLU A 42 8.45 4.28 4.41
CA GLU A 42 7.89 5.55 4.87
C GLU A 42 6.68 5.98 4.04
N ALA A 43 6.83 5.95 2.72
CA ALA A 43 5.77 6.31 1.80
C ALA A 43 4.59 5.33 1.94
N PHE A 44 4.85 4.04 2.07
CA PHE A 44 3.82 3.04 2.29
C PHE A 44 3.07 3.29 3.61
N ALA A 45 3.79 3.51 4.71
CA ALA A 45 3.18 3.82 6.01
C ALA A 45 2.31 5.09 5.94
N TYR A 46 2.78 6.13 5.26
CA TYR A 46 2.02 7.35 5.06
C TYR A 46 0.74 7.11 4.26
N HIS A 47 0.88 6.48 3.10
CA HIS A 47 -0.27 6.24 2.21
C HIS A 47 -1.33 5.33 2.84
N ILE A 48 -0.92 4.28 3.56
CA ILE A 48 -1.88 3.40 4.22
C ILE A 48 -2.54 4.05 5.44
N ALA A 49 -1.88 5.02 6.07
CA ALA A 49 -2.45 5.76 7.20
C ALA A 49 -3.58 6.71 6.77
N ILE A 50 -3.43 7.39 5.63
CA ILE A 50 -4.37 8.43 5.19
C ILE A 50 -5.28 8.00 4.05
N GLY A 51 -4.91 6.95 3.31
CA GLY A 51 -5.61 6.50 2.12
C GLY A 51 -6.60 5.36 2.40
N HIS A 52 -6.82 4.55 1.37
CA HIS A 52 -7.71 3.40 1.44
C HIS A 52 -7.28 2.41 2.53
N PRO A 53 -8.21 1.81 3.30
CA PRO A 53 -7.88 0.90 4.40
C PRO A 53 -7.27 -0.44 3.94
N SER A 54 -7.35 -0.76 2.66
CA SER A 54 -6.76 -1.96 2.07
C SER A 54 -5.64 -1.58 1.12
N ALA A 55 -4.55 -2.32 1.16
CA ALA A 55 -3.42 -2.17 0.26
C ALA A 55 -2.97 -3.52 -0.29
N SER A 56 -2.33 -3.52 -1.44
CA SER A 56 -1.72 -4.69 -2.06
C SER A 56 -0.32 -4.35 -2.53
N LEU A 57 0.67 -5.07 -2.01
CA LEU A 57 2.07 -4.98 -2.43
C LEU A 57 2.33 -6.04 -3.49
N TRP A 58 2.72 -5.62 -4.66
CA TRP A 58 3.04 -6.51 -5.77
C TRP A 58 4.47 -6.26 -6.23
N SER A 59 5.25 -7.32 -6.39
CA SER A 59 6.59 -7.23 -6.93
C SER A 59 6.88 -8.47 -7.75
N ASP A 60 7.22 -8.27 -9.00
CA ASP A 60 7.61 -9.31 -9.96
C ASP A 60 9.09 -9.68 -9.85
N GLU A 61 9.91 -8.77 -9.31
CA GLU A 61 11.35 -8.97 -9.12
C GLU A 61 11.78 -9.04 -7.64
N GLY A 62 10.83 -8.91 -6.72
CA GLY A 62 11.09 -8.95 -5.28
C GLY A 62 11.87 -7.76 -4.72
N GLY A 63 11.99 -6.67 -5.49
CA GLY A 63 12.77 -5.49 -5.11
C GLY A 63 12.37 -4.86 -3.77
N LEU A 64 11.11 -5.00 -3.37
CA LEU A 64 10.60 -4.52 -2.08
C LEU A 64 11.21 -5.24 -0.86
N PHE A 65 11.69 -6.47 -1.03
CA PHE A 65 12.12 -7.35 0.08
C PHE A 65 13.61 -7.68 0.03
N VAL A 66 14.22 -7.46 -1.11
CA VAL A 66 15.63 -7.72 -1.29
C VAL A 66 16.31 -6.40 -1.53
N ALA A 67 17.24 -6.05 -0.66
CA ALA A 67 18.12 -4.92 -0.87
C ALA A 67 18.89 -5.13 -2.19
N SER A 68 18.23 -4.86 -3.32
CA SER A 68 18.87 -4.83 -4.62
C SER A 68 19.61 -3.49 -4.71
N ASN A 69 20.94 -3.57 -4.70
CA ASN A 69 21.87 -2.54 -5.12
C ASN A 69 21.51 -1.09 -4.73
N GLY A 70 21.45 -0.82 -3.40
CA GLY A 70 21.35 0.56 -2.88
C GLY A 70 20.22 0.84 -1.89
N MET A 71 19.22 -0.01 -1.74
CA MET A 71 18.32 0.09 -0.59
C MET A 71 19.07 -0.39 0.65
N LYS A 72 19.21 0.50 1.62
CA LYS A 72 19.79 0.16 2.92
C LYS A 72 18.97 -0.95 3.56
N GLU A 73 19.61 -1.93 4.18
CA GLU A 73 18.96 -3.02 4.94
C GLU A 73 17.85 -2.52 5.88
N ASP A 74 18.02 -1.32 6.42
CA ASP A 74 17.05 -0.62 7.27
C ASP A 74 15.68 -0.41 6.60
N ASN A 75 15.61 -0.17 5.29
CA ASN A 75 14.34 0.07 4.59
C ASN A 75 13.55 -1.22 4.38
N ALA A 76 14.21 -2.31 4.03
CA ALA A 76 13.57 -3.62 3.90
C ALA A 76 13.02 -4.08 5.25
N MET A 77 13.79 -3.93 6.33
CA MET A 77 13.35 -4.24 7.69
C MET A 77 12.18 -3.38 8.14
N GLY A 78 12.18 -2.09 7.80
CA GLY A 78 11.06 -1.19 8.07
C GLY A 78 9.78 -1.65 7.41
N MET A 79 9.83 -2.08 6.14
CA MET A 79 8.69 -2.60 5.41
C MET A 79 8.14 -3.89 6.04
N LEU A 80 9.02 -4.85 6.33
CA LEU A 80 8.63 -6.11 6.95
C LEU A 80 7.97 -5.89 8.33
N ALA A 81 8.48 -4.97 9.11
CA ALA A 81 7.89 -4.61 10.41
C ALA A 81 6.48 -4.02 10.27
N ILE A 82 6.25 -3.17 9.27
CA ILE A 82 4.93 -2.60 8.98
C ILE A 82 3.96 -3.71 8.56
N ILE A 83 4.36 -4.59 7.64
CA ILE A 83 3.53 -5.70 7.16
C ILE A 83 3.14 -6.63 8.31
N ASN A 84 4.09 -6.98 9.17
CA ASN A 84 3.82 -7.84 10.33
C ASN A 84 2.78 -7.21 11.27
N ARG A 85 2.89 -5.91 11.56
CA ARG A 85 1.94 -5.21 12.42
C ARG A 85 0.54 -5.15 11.81
N ILE A 86 0.45 -4.90 10.50
CA ILE A 86 -0.84 -4.92 9.78
C ILE A 86 -1.44 -6.32 9.76
N TRP A 87 -0.61 -7.36 9.56
CA TRP A 87 -1.05 -8.76 9.63
C TRP A 87 -1.65 -9.11 10.99
N ASP A 88 -1.01 -8.65 12.05
CA ASP A 88 -1.47 -8.91 13.42
C ASP A 88 -2.68 -8.03 13.81
N GLY A 89 -3.14 -7.13 12.93
CA GLY A 89 -4.24 -6.20 13.20
C GLY A 89 -3.91 -5.14 14.26
N ASN A 90 -2.64 -4.92 14.53
CA ASN A 90 -2.21 -4.00 15.57
C ASN A 90 -2.26 -2.55 15.10
N ASP A 91 -2.82 -1.70 15.92
CA ASP A 91 -2.69 -0.25 15.77
C ASP A 91 -1.27 0.19 16.10
N PHE A 92 -0.71 1.06 15.29
CA PHE A 92 0.61 1.61 15.55
C PHE A 92 0.82 2.98 14.92
N GLU A 93 1.77 3.72 15.48
CA GLU A 93 2.21 5.00 14.94
C GLU A 93 3.70 4.92 14.63
N PRO A 94 4.09 4.96 13.34
CA PRO A 94 5.50 4.99 12.97
C PRO A 94 6.12 6.30 13.43
N THR A 95 6.98 6.28 14.44
CA THR A 95 7.62 7.50 14.96
C THR A 95 8.90 7.79 14.17
N ARG A 96 8.97 8.94 13.51
CA ARG A 96 10.18 9.42 12.82
C ARG A 96 10.45 10.89 13.11
N LYS A 97 11.74 11.26 13.11
CA LYS A 97 12.20 12.61 13.50
C LYS A 97 11.73 13.73 12.55
N THR A 98 11.31 13.44 11.33
CA THR A 98 11.09 14.42 10.27
C THR A 98 9.68 14.51 9.70
N ALA A 99 8.74 13.68 10.11
CA ALA A 99 7.37 13.71 9.60
C ALA A 99 6.34 13.59 10.72
N LYS A 100 5.25 14.36 10.60
CA LYS A 100 4.03 14.12 11.42
C LYS A 100 3.49 12.75 11.02
N THR A 101 3.78 11.75 11.83
CA THR A 101 3.27 10.39 11.63
C THR A 101 1.81 10.34 12.02
N LYS A 102 1.00 9.68 11.17
CA LYS A 102 -0.39 9.40 11.48
C LYS A 102 -0.51 7.98 12.00
N ARG A 103 -1.43 7.77 12.94
CA ARG A 103 -1.76 6.44 13.47
C ARG A 103 -2.31 5.57 12.34
N ILE A 104 -1.80 4.36 12.25
CA ILE A 104 -2.28 3.31 11.36
C ILE A 104 -3.17 2.41 12.21
N SER A 105 -4.46 2.35 11.86
CA SER A 105 -5.48 1.60 12.58
C SER A 105 -6.45 0.97 11.59
N GLY A 106 -6.90 -0.25 11.85
CA GLY A 106 -7.88 -0.95 11.02
C GLY A 106 -7.44 -1.09 9.56
N ARG A 107 -6.17 -1.40 9.30
CA ARG A 107 -5.64 -1.53 7.94
C ARG A 107 -5.34 -2.98 7.59
N ARG A 108 -5.45 -3.32 6.32
CA ARG A 108 -5.12 -4.65 5.80
C ARG A 108 -4.19 -4.54 4.60
N CYS A 109 -3.33 -5.55 4.44
CA CYS A 109 -2.40 -5.60 3.33
C CYS A 109 -2.28 -7.04 2.81
N THR A 110 -2.36 -7.17 1.50
CA THR A 110 -1.98 -8.40 0.79
C THR A 110 -0.62 -8.17 0.15
N ALA A 111 0.27 -9.16 0.18
CA ALA A 111 1.55 -9.08 -0.50
C ALA A 111 1.71 -10.28 -1.45
N ASN A 112 2.03 -10.00 -2.71
CA ASN A 112 2.36 -11.01 -3.73
C ASN A 112 3.72 -10.68 -4.32
N ILE A 113 4.70 -11.56 -4.07
CA ILE A 113 6.10 -11.28 -4.37
C ILE A 113 6.68 -12.44 -5.13
N MET A 114 7.13 -12.16 -6.33
CA MET A 114 7.87 -13.10 -7.15
C MET A 114 9.35 -12.83 -6.99
N LEU A 115 10.12 -13.88 -6.73
CA LEU A 115 11.56 -13.81 -6.52
C LEU A 115 12.26 -14.78 -7.46
N GLN A 116 13.36 -14.34 -8.06
CA GLN A 116 14.28 -15.26 -8.68
C GLN A 116 14.90 -16.18 -7.61
N GLN A 117 15.16 -17.44 -7.97
CA GLN A 117 15.68 -18.43 -7.04
C GLN A 117 16.96 -17.97 -6.34
N THR A 118 17.90 -17.39 -7.08
CA THR A 118 19.18 -16.88 -6.55
C THR A 118 18.99 -15.74 -5.56
N VAL A 119 17.98 -14.91 -5.79
CA VAL A 119 17.60 -13.81 -4.91
C VAL A 119 16.97 -14.34 -3.64
N PHE A 120 16.08 -15.32 -3.76
CA PHE A 120 15.45 -15.99 -2.62
C PHE A 120 16.46 -16.72 -1.74
N GLU A 121 17.42 -17.42 -2.33
CA GLU A 121 18.49 -18.11 -1.60
C GLU A 121 19.40 -17.14 -0.85
N LYS A 122 19.75 -16.01 -1.46
CA LYS A 122 20.49 -14.92 -0.79
C LYS A 122 19.70 -14.31 0.36
N TRP A 123 18.41 -14.09 0.15
CA TRP A 123 17.53 -13.58 1.20
C TRP A 123 17.42 -14.58 2.37
N GLN A 124 17.25 -15.86 2.09
CA GLN A 124 17.26 -16.89 3.11
C GLN A 124 18.63 -17.02 3.82
N GLY A 125 19.76 -16.87 3.11
CA GLY A 125 21.08 -17.08 3.67
C GLY A 125 21.56 -15.95 4.58
N LYS A 126 21.34 -14.68 4.21
CA LYS A 126 21.85 -13.52 4.97
C LYS A 126 20.85 -12.90 5.94
N GLN A 127 19.57 -12.98 5.65
CA GLN A 127 18.50 -12.38 6.46
C GLN A 127 17.59 -13.41 7.12
N ASN A 128 17.90 -14.70 6.96
CA ASN A 128 17.06 -15.77 7.48
C ASN A 128 16.93 -15.72 9.02
N ASP A 129 17.99 -15.37 9.71
CA ASP A 129 17.95 -15.23 11.17
C ASP A 129 17.04 -14.05 11.58
N MET A 130 17.05 -12.96 10.83
CA MET A 130 16.30 -11.76 11.17
C MET A 130 14.84 -11.83 10.73
N SER A 131 14.54 -12.33 9.52
CA SER A 131 13.14 -12.51 9.05
C SER A 131 12.42 -13.62 9.82
N ARG A 132 13.15 -14.65 10.26
CA ARG A 132 12.65 -15.66 11.20
C ARG A 132 12.44 -15.08 12.59
N ALA A 133 13.40 -14.31 13.09
CA ALA A 133 13.32 -13.71 14.43
C ALA A 133 12.11 -12.78 14.56
N ILE A 134 11.75 -12.03 13.52
CA ILE A 134 10.56 -11.16 13.49
C ILE A 134 9.31 -11.87 12.97
N GLY A 135 9.39 -13.16 12.61
CA GLY A 135 8.24 -13.98 12.23
C GLY A 135 7.62 -13.67 10.85
N THR A 136 8.28 -12.88 10.00
CA THR A 136 7.75 -12.50 8.68
C THR A 136 7.58 -13.71 7.77
N SER A 137 8.55 -14.62 7.73
CA SER A 137 8.50 -15.82 6.89
C SER A 137 7.33 -16.74 7.24
N ALA A 138 6.88 -16.75 8.48
CA ALA A 138 5.73 -17.54 8.92
C ALA A 138 4.38 -16.99 8.43
N ARG A 139 4.35 -15.74 7.97
CA ARG A 139 3.16 -15.05 7.46
C ARG A 139 3.01 -15.13 5.94
N PHE A 140 4.00 -15.71 5.26
CA PHE A 140 3.99 -15.87 3.81
C PHE A 140 3.84 -17.33 3.39
N LEU A 141 2.88 -17.57 2.50
CA LEU A 141 2.79 -18.85 1.79
C LEU A 141 3.83 -18.85 0.67
N THR A 142 4.88 -19.66 0.83
CA THR A 142 5.97 -19.72 -0.14
C THR A 142 5.82 -20.94 -1.04
N GLN A 143 5.90 -20.74 -2.34
CA GLN A 143 5.90 -21.81 -3.34
C GLN A 143 7.17 -21.73 -4.20
N ARG A 144 7.73 -22.90 -4.50
CA ARG A 144 8.86 -23.05 -5.42
C ARG A 144 8.48 -24.06 -6.52
N PRO A 145 7.82 -23.60 -7.59
CA PRO A 145 7.47 -24.48 -8.69
C PRO A 145 8.73 -24.96 -9.40
N LYS A 146 8.69 -26.21 -9.92
CA LYS A 146 9.75 -26.72 -10.78
C LYS A 146 9.79 -25.91 -12.07
N SER A 147 10.99 -25.51 -12.51
CA SER A 147 11.14 -24.85 -13.80
C SER A 147 10.77 -25.81 -14.92
N THR A 148 9.96 -25.33 -15.85
CA THR A 148 9.64 -26.03 -17.11
C THR A 148 10.32 -25.38 -18.30
N MET A 149 11.35 -24.56 -18.05
CA MET A 149 12.11 -23.90 -19.11
C MET A 149 12.82 -24.95 -19.97
N GLY A 150 12.65 -24.87 -21.29
CA GLY A 150 13.16 -25.83 -22.24
C GLY A 150 12.27 -27.06 -22.51
N GLU A 151 11.25 -27.29 -21.66
CA GLU A 151 10.28 -28.38 -21.80
C GLU A 151 8.91 -27.89 -22.30
N ARG A 152 8.74 -26.59 -22.48
CA ARG A 152 7.48 -25.99 -22.92
C ARG A 152 7.36 -26.04 -24.44
N GLU A 153 6.36 -26.72 -24.91
CA GLU A 153 5.92 -26.63 -26.30
C GLU A 153 4.85 -25.53 -26.42
N TYR A 154 4.88 -24.80 -27.54
CA TYR A 154 3.85 -23.84 -27.83
C TYR A 154 2.52 -24.55 -28.06
N GLN A 155 1.53 -24.20 -27.27
CA GLN A 155 0.14 -24.65 -27.45
C GLN A 155 -0.74 -23.43 -27.71
N VAL A 156 -1.60 -23.55 -28.73
CA VAL A 156 -2.59 -22.51 -28.99
C VAL A 156 -3.53 -22.42 -27.78
N PRO A 157 -3.65 -21.26 -27.14
CA PRO A 157 -4.54 -21.12 -26.01
C PRO A 157 -5.98 -21.47 -26.43
N PRO A 158 -6.73 -22.23 -25.63
CA PRO A 158 -8.15 -22.43 -25.87
C PRO A 158 -8.89 -21.10 -25.80
N GLU A 159 -9.85 -20.86 -26.69
CA GLU A 159 -10.57 -19.58 -26.71
C GLU A 159 -11.17 -19.33 -25.34
N ARG A 160 -12.06 -19.85 -24.78
CA ARG A 160 -12.54 -19.69 -23.42
C ARG A 160 -12.95 -21.05 -22.86
N THR A 161 -12.41 -21.37 -21.70
CA THR A 161 -12.86 -22.59 -21.02
C THR A 161 -13.97 -22.24 -20.03
N PRO A 162 -14.95 -23.15 -19.80
CA PRO A 162 -15.96 -22.96 -18.76
C PRO A 162 -15.36 -22.67 -17.39
N LYS A 163 -14.20 -23.25 -17.07
CA LYS A 163 -13.47 -22.99 -15.81
C LYS A 163 -12.96 -21.56 -15.70
N MET A 164 -12.47 -20.97 -16.81
CA MET A 164 -12.10 -19.57 -16.85
C MET A 164 -13.30 -18.66 -16.64
N GLN A 165 -14.42 -18.97 -17.27
CA GLN A 165 -15.64 -18.19 -17.06
C GLN A 165 -16.09 -18.24 -15.59
N THR A 166 -16.13 -19.42 -14.98
CA THR A 166 -16.45 -19.57 -13.56
C THR A 166 -15.50 -18.76 -12.66
N PHE A 167 -14.21 -18.73 -12.98
CA PHE A 167 -13.24 -17.92 -12.25
C PHE A 167 -13.54 -16.43 -12.40
N HIS A 168 -13.78 -15.93 -13.61
CA HIS A 168 -14.10 -14.52 -13.85
C HIS A 168 -15.39 -14.11 -13.16
N ASP A 169 -16.42 -14.95 -13.22
CA ASP A 169 -17.70 -14.69 -12.55
C ASP A 169 -17.50 -14.60 -11.02
N ARG A 170 -16.70 -15.51 -10.45
CA ARG A 170 -16.39 -15.47 -9.02
C ARG A 170 -15.58 -14.22 -8.62
N VAL A 171 -14.62 -13.79 -9.44
CA VAL A 171 -13.90 -12.54 -9.19
C VAL A 171 -14.85 -11.35 -9.24
N ARG A 172 -15.73 -11.31 -10.23
CA ARG A 172 -16.76 -10.24 -10.32
C ARG A 172 -17.64 -10.21 -9.10
N ASP A 173 -18.19 -11.36 -8.68
CA ASP A 173 -19.02 -11.47 -7.47
C ASP A 173 -18.30 -10.89 -6.23
N ILE A 174 -17.00 -11.19 -6.08
CA ILE A 174 -16.18 -10.67 -4.98
C ILE A 174 -16.01 -9.16 -5.08
N MET A 175 -15.78 -8.63 -6.29
CA MET A 175 -15.61 -7.20 -6.50
C MET A 175 -16.89 -6.39 -6.32
N GLU A 176 -18.05 -7.04 -6.46
CA GLU A 176 -19.37 -6.44 -6.26
C GLU A 176 -19.82 -6.47 -4.78
N ILE A 177 -19.06 -7.12 -3.89
CA ILE A 177 -19.36 -7.10 -2.45
C ILE A 177 -19.24 -5.65 -1.95
N PRO A 178 -20.32 -5.09 -1.37
CA PRO A 178 -20.27 -3.72 -0.85
C PRO A 178 -19.18 -3.59 0.23
N ILE A 179 -18.38 -2.55 0.13
CA ILE A 179 -17.44 -2.22 1.20
C ILE A 179 -18.24 -1.53 2.31
N PRO A 180 -18.15 -2.01 3.57
CA PRO A 180 -18.88 -1.39 4.66
C PRO A 180 -18.39 0.05 4.89
N VAL A 181 -19.33 0.96 5.02
CA VAL A 181 -19.08 2.36 5.34
C VAL A 181 -19.77 2.72 6.65
N ASP A 182 -19.21 3.70 7.37
CA ASP A 182 -19.85 4.25 8.56
C ASP A 182 -20.99 5.22 8.20
N ASP A 183 -21.66 5.76 9.22
CA ASP A 183 -22.80 6.68 9.04
C ASP A 183 -22.41 7.99 8.32
N GLU A 184 -21.11 8.33 8.28
CA GLU A 184 -20.57 9.47 7.56
C GLU A 184 -20.02 9.11 6.17
N GLY A 185 -20.25 7.87 5.72
CA GLY A 185 -19.82 7.38 4.39
C GLY A 185 -18.34 7.06 4.29
N ARG A 186 -17.60 7.00 5.40
CA ARG A 186 -16.19 6.63 5.41
C ARG A 186 -16.02 5.11 5.43
N LEU A 187 -15.00 4.62 4.73
CA LEU A 187 -14.68 3.20 4.70
C LEU A 187 -14.40 2.67 6.11
N MET A 188 -15.19 1.68 6.55
CA MET A 188 -14.93 1.01 7.81
C MET A 188 -13.65 0.17 7.73
N PRO A 189 -12.86 0.13 8.81
CA PRO A 189 -11.75 -0.80 8.90
C PRO A 189 -12.26 -2.24 8.85
N PRO A 190 -11.42 -3.18 8.37
CA PRO A 190 -11.76 -4.58 8.27
C PRO A 190 -11.96 -5.24 9.63
#